data_c2c6c6e05fc1b16d38dbd1181720a0e6
#
_entry.id   c2c6c6e05fc1b16d38dbd1181720a0e6
#
_cell.length_a   1.000
_cell.length_b   1.000
_cell.length_c   1.000
_cell.angle_alpha   90.00
_cell.angle_beta   90.00
_cell.angle_gamma   90.00
#
_symmetry.space_group_name_H-M   'P 1'
#
loop_
_entity.id
_entity.type
_entity.pdbx_description
1 polymer ?
#
loop_
_entity_poly.entity_id
_entity_poly.type
_entity_poly.pdbx_seq_one_letter_code
_entity_poly.pdbx_strand_id
1 'polypeptide(L)'
;MNILLKSGKVYDPKNKIFGKKKDIFVTDGMITSKEKIKGKIDSIIDCTDKIVMPGAIDLHTHIGGGKVNIARLMLEEFHTDNEGKYDSSNIIAPTTIKTGLKYIEMGYTSCFEPALLPINARQAHSEMSDIPFIDKGGYALLGNDDFFLDLIKKNSSQSMINDYVAFILNASQSLGIKVVNPGGINAFKFNQRALDVDEKSKYYDITPRKIISVLTRAIYDLGIPHPLHVHCSNLGIPGNFLSTIET
;
A
#
# COMPACT_ATOMS: atom_id res chain seq x y z
N MET A 1 -9.79 -25.47 -13.83
CA MET A 1 -9.16 -26.37 -12.83
C MET A 1 -10.01 -26.37 -11.56
N ASN A 2 -10.36 -27.56 -11.06
CA ASN A 2 -11.21 -27.75 -9.88
C ASN A 2 -10.36 -28.20 -8.68
N ILE A 3 -10.38 -27.45 -7.59
CA ILE A 3 -9.63 -27.74 -6.36
C ILE A 3 -10.61 -27.92 -5.21
N LEU A 4 -10.34 -28.88 -4.34
CA LEU A 4 -11.04 -29.09 -3.07
C LEU A 4 -10.07 -28.89 -1.91
N LEU A 5 -10.35 -27.88 -1.06
CA LEU A 5 -9.77 -27.78 0.27
C LEU A 5 -10.66 -28.58 1.21
N LYS A 6 -10.19 -29.74 1.69
CA LYS A 6 -11.01 -30.71 2.41
C LYS A 6 -10.83 -30.57 3.92
N SER A 7 -11.94 -30.55 4.65
CA SER A 7 -11.99 -30.68 6.12
C SER A 7 -11.29 -29.60 6.93
N GLY A 8 -11.09 -28.40 6.37
CA GLY A 8 -10.45 -27.28 7.06
C GLY A 8 -11.35 -26.61 8.11
N LYS A 9 -10.73 -26.06 9.15
CA LYS A 9 -11.40 -25.19 10.11
C LYS A 9 -11.48 -23.77 9.55
N VAL A 10 -12.63 -23.43 8.95
CA VAL A 10 -12.82 -22.21 8.16
C VAL A 10 -13.17 -21.02 9.02
N TYR A 11 -12.46 -19.91 8.77
CA TYR A 11 -12.79 -18.56 9.27
C TYR A 11 -13.07 -17.65 8.09
N ASP A 12 -14.31 -17.20 7.96
CA ASP A 12 -14.79 -16.27 6.94
C ASP A 12 -15.81 -15.31 7.58
N PRO A 13 -15.34 -14.21 8.19
CA PRO A 13 -16.19 -13.26 8.89
C PRO A 13 -17.30 -12.67 8.00
N LYS A 14 -17.01 -12.41 6.71
CA LYS A 14 -17.99 -11.89 5.76
C LYS A 14 -19.21 -12.79 5.62
N ASN A 15 -19.00 -14.10 5.64
CA ASN A 15 -20.06 -15.11 5.55
C ASN A 15 -20.46 -15.67 6.93
N LYS A 16 -20.05 -15.01 8.03
CA LYS A 16 -20.34 -15.41 9.42
C LYS A 16 -19.92 -16.84 9.75
N ILE A 17 -18.78 -17.27 9.21
CA ILE A 17 -18.20 -18.59 9.48
C ILE A 17 -17.02 -18.38 10.45
N PHE A 18 -17.08 -18.98 11.62
CA PHE A 18 -16.10 -18.83 12.67
C PHE A 18 -15.69 -20.23 13.19
N GLY A 19 -14.61 -20.79 12.62
CA GLY A 19 -14.01 -22.04 13.06
C GLY A 19 -14.86 -23.30 12.76
N LYS A 20 -15.76 -23.26 11.79
CA LYS A 20 -16.52 -24.45 11.38
C LYS A 20 -15.69 -25.32 10.45
N LYS A 21 -15.72 -26.64 10.69
CA LYS A 21 -15.13 -27.62 9.76
C LYS A 21 -15.96 -27.67 8.48
N LYS A 22 -15.34 -27.30 7.35
CA LYS A 22 -16.00 -27.23 6.03
C LYS A 22 -15.03 -27.58 4.90
N ASP A 23 -15.60 -28.05 3.81
CA ASP A 23 -14.95 -28.16 2.53
C ASP A 23 -15.12 -26.84 1.76
N ILE A 24 -14.09 -26.41 1.04
CA ILE A 24 -14.12 -25.27 0.13
C ILE A 24 -13.79 -25.76 -1.28
N PHE A 25 -14.66 -25.43 -2.21
CA PHE A 25 -14.50 -25.76 -3.63
C PHE A 25 -14.04 -24.54 -4.41
N VAL A 26 -13.06 -24.70 -5.27
CA VAL A 26 -12.53 -23.66 -6.15
C VAL A 26 -12.57 -24.14 -7.59
N THR A 27 -13.12 -23.35 -8.49
CA THR A 27 -13.13 -23.57 -9.93
C THR A 27 -12.57 -22.33 -10.62
N ASP A 28 -11.55 -22.51 -11.45
CA ASP A 28 -10.93 -21.43 -12.21
C ASP A 28 -10.56 -20.20 -11.36
N GLY A 29 -9.98 -20.46 -10.18
CA GLY A 29 -9.55 -19.44 -9.23
C GLY A 29 -10.67 -18.83 -8.36
N MET A 30 -11.92 -19.23 -8.53
CA MET A 30 -13.08 -18.69 -7.81
C MET A 30 -13.66 -19.70 -6.83
N ILE A 31 -13.93 -19.26 -5.59
CA ILE A 31 -14.66 -20.06 -4.61
C ILE A 31 -16.09 -20.28 -5.11
N THR A 32 -16.55 -21.52 -5.05
CA THR A 32 -17.87 -21.91 -5.56
C THR A 32 -18.54 -22.93 -4.64
N SER A 33 -19.78 -23.29 -4.94
CA SER A 33 -20.47 -24.39 -4.27
C SER A 33 -20.18 -25.73 -4.98
N LYS A 34 -20.32 -26.83 -4.24
CA LYS A 34 -20.10 -28.20 -4.78
C LYS A 34 -20.94 -28.49 -6.03
N GLU A 35 -22.16 -27.99 -6.05
CA GLU A 35 -23.14 -28.22 -7.11
C GLU A 35 -22.76 -27.54 -8.44
N LYS A 36 -21.91 -26.50 -8.36
CA LYS A 36 -21.42 -25.78 -9.54
C LYS A 36 -20.14 -26.37 -10.15
N ILE A 37 -19.53 -27.33 -9.50
CA ILE A 37 -18.35 -28.01 -10.04
C ILE A 37 -18.77 -28.82 -11.27
N LYS A 38 -18.19 -28.51 -12.40
CA LYS A 38 -18.36 -29.29 -13.64
C LYS A 38 -17.14 -30.19 -13.83
N GLY A 39 -17.39 -31.50 -13.96
CA GLY A 39 -16.32 -32.49 -14.14
C GLY A 39 -15.68 -32.96 -12.83
N LYS A 40 -14.49 -33.55 -12.94
CA LYS A 40 -13.75 -34.11 -11.79
C LYS A 40 -13.05 -33.04 -10.97
N ILE A 41 -12.72 -33.38 -9.73
CA ILE A 41 -11.79 -32.61 -8.90
C ILE A 41 -10.37 -32.93 -9.37
N ASP A 42 -9.62 -31.89 -9.75
CA ASP A 42 -8.26 -32.04 -10.28
C ASP A 42 -7.22 -32.16 -9.14
N SER A 43 -7.49 -31.50 -8.00
CA SER A 43 -6.60 -31.50 -6.84
C SER A 43 -7.39 -31.49 -5.55
N ILE A 44 -6.97 -32.29 -4.56
CA ILE A 44 -7.52 -32.29 -3.21
C ILE A 44 -6.40 -31.92 -2.24
N ILE A 45 -6.61 -30.86 -1.47
CA ILE A 45 -5.71 -30.43 -0.41
C ILE A 45 -6.36 -30.81 0.92
N ASP A 46 -5.74 -31.71 1.66
CA ASP A 46 -6.21 -32.06 3.00
C ASP A 46 -5.86 -30.93 3.98
N CYS A 47 -6.90 -30.31 4.51
CA CYS A 47 -6.84 -29.25 5.50
C CYS A 47 -7.28 -29.71 6.89
N THR A 48 -7.27 -31.04 7.14
CA THR A 48 -7.54 -31.57 8.48
C THR A 48 -6.57 -30.93 9.49
N ASP A 49 -7.10 -30.47 10.61
CA ASP A 49 -6.38 -29.75 11.68
C ASP A 49 -5.70 -28.41 11.25
N LYS A 50 -6.05 -27.93 10.06
CA LYS A 50 -5.57 -26.63 9.57
C LYS A 50 -6.68 -25.57 9.63
N ILE A 51 -6.26 -24.32 9.85
CA ILE A 51 -7.11 -23.14 9.69
C ILE A 51 -7.10 -22.72 8.23
N VAL A 52 -8.29 -22.49 7.68
CA VAL A 52 -8.47 -21.94 6.34
C VAL A 52 -9.17 -20.59 6.47
N MET A 53 -8.51 -19.54 6.00
CA MET A 53 -8.99 -18.18 6.09
C MET A 53 -8.55 -17.39 4.83
N PRO A 54 -9.18 -16.23 4.55
CA PRO A 54 -8.67 -15.34 3.50
C PRO A 54 -7.21 -14.97 3.75
N GLY A 55 -6.44 -14.81 2.69
CA GLY A 55 -5.06 -14.34 2.78
C GLY A 55 -4.99 -12.94 3.40
N ALA A 56 -3.92 -12.67 4.12
CA ALA A 56 -3.69 -11.36 4.72
C ALA A 56 -3.41 -10.31 3.63
N ILE A 57 -3.81 -9.06 3.92
CA ILE A 57 -3.56 -7.91 3.06
C ILE A 57 -2.69 -6.92 3.83
N ASP A 58 -1.52 -6.57 3.28
CA ASP A 58 -0.68 -5.52 3.82
C ASP A 58 -0.92 -4.22 3.05
N LEU A 59 -1.58 -3.28 3.68
CA LEU A 59 -1.95 -2.00 3.07
C LEU A 59 -0.82 -0.96 3.13
N HIS A 60 0.30 -1.24 3.80
CA HIS A 60 1.37 -0.27 3.98
C HIS A 60 2.73 -0.95 4.06
N THR A 61 3.29 -1.27 2.91
CA THR A 61 4.61 -1.90 2.84
C THR A 61 5.42 -1.39 1.66
N HIS A 62 6.70 -1.10 1.90
CA HIS A 62 7.61 -0.69 0.83
C HIS A 62 8.16 -1.93 0.12
N ILE A 63 7.58 -2.27 -1.04
CA ILE A 63 7.91 -3.46 -1.83
C ILE A 63 8.53 -3.16 -3.19
N GLY A 64 8.41 -1.92 -3.68
CA GLY A 64 8.96 -1.52 -4.97
C GLY A 64 8.99 0.00 -5.15
N GLY A 65 9.70 0.45 -6.17
CA GLY A 65 9.80 1.86 -6.51
C GLY A 65 10.87 2.63 -5.73
N GLY A 66 10.79 3.96 -5.78
CA GLY A 66 11.87 4.86 -5.38
C GLY A 66 12.40 4.67 -3.96
N LYS A 67 11.54 4.40 -2.99
CA LYS A 67 11.97 4.21 -1.59
C LYS A 67 12.82 2.97 -1.40
N VAL A 68 12.39 1.86 -1.98
CA VAL A 68 13.12 0.58 -1.91
C VAL A 68 14.44 0.69 -2.67
N ASN A 69 14.44 1.33 -3.85
CA ASN A 69 15.65 1.51 -4.64
C ASN A 69 16.67 2.41 -3.93
N ILE A 70 16.24 3.47 -3.27
CA ILE A 70 17.13 4.30 -2.44
C ILE A 70 17.74 3.45 -1.32
N ALA A 71 16.96 2.62 -0.62
CA ALA A 71 17.47 1.77 0.44
C ALA A 71 18.53 0.77 -0.09
N ARG A 72 18.32 0.20 -1.27
CA ARG A 72 19.30 -0.70 -1.93
C ARG A 72 20.59 0.02 -2.30
N LEU A 73 20.50 1.29 -2.74
CA LEU A 73 21.68 2.06 -3.15
C LEU A 73 22.48 2.63 -1.97
N MET A 74 21.81 2.98 -0.87
CA MET A 74 22.46 3.65 0.28
C MET A 74 23.19 2.69 1.22
N LEU A 75 22.92 1.42 1.15
CA LEU A 75 23.43 0.42 2.11
C LEU A 75 24.04 -0.77 1.35
N GLU A 76 24.88 -0.47 0.37
CA GLU A 76 25.44 -1.46 -0.53
C GLU A 76 26.24 -2.53 0.22
N GLU A 77 26.96 -2.16 1.27
CA GLU A 77 27.72 -3.06 2.13
C GLU A 77 26.86 -4.14 2.83
N PHE A 78 25.56 -3.89 2.97
CA PHE A 78 24.60 -4.87 3.51
C PHE A 78 23.96 -5.76 2.44
N HIS A 79 24.32 -5.55 1.18
CA HIS A 79 23.81 -6.32 0.05
C HIS A 79 24.86 -7.22 -0.61
N THR A 80 26.08 -7.17 -0.12
CA THR A 80 27.22 -7.98 -0.60
C THR A 80 27.69 -8.92 0.49
N ASP A 81 28.19 -10.08 0.09
CA ASP A 81 28.91 -10.98 0.99
C ASP A 81 30.37 -10.50 1.19
N ASN A 82 31.15 -11.25 2.00
CA ASN A 82 32.56 -10.95 2.26
C ASN A 82 33.47 -11.02 1.02
N GLU A 83 32.98 -11.58 -0.10
CA GLU A 83 33.67 -11.66 -1.37
C GLU A 83 33.25 -10.53 -2.34
N GLY A 84 32.36 -9.62 -1.89
CA GLY A 84 31.83 -8.54 -2.72
C GLY A 84 30.74 -8.99 -3.70
N LYS A 85 30.24 -10.23 -3.58
CA LYS A 85 29.12 -10.72 -4.37
C LYS A 85 27.79 -10.31 -3.73
N TYR A 86 26.83 -9.99 -4.58
CA TYR A 86 25.49 -9.64 -4.14
C TYR A 86 24.82 -10.82 -3.43
N ASP A 87 24.59 -10.68 -2.13
CA ASP A 87 23.88 -11.67 -1.32
C ASP A 87 22.48 -11.19 -0.95
N SER A 88 21.48 -11.79 -1.60
CA SER A 88 20.09 -11.50 -1.29
C SER A 88 19.60 -12.08 0.06
N SER A 89 20.42 -12.82 0.80
CA SER A 89 20.01 -13.49 2.05
C SER A 89 20.01 -12.57 3.27
N ASN A 90 20.89 -11.57 3.30
CA ASN A 90 21.13 -10.68 4.44
C ASN A 90 20.67 -9.24 4.22
N ILE A 91 19.71 -9.01 3.37
CA ILE A 91 19.39 -7.71 2.81
C ILE A 91 18.39 -6.95 3.67
N ILE A 92 18.69 -5.68 3.97
CA ILE A 92 17.75 -4.71 4.55
C ILE A 92 16.60 -4.45 3.56
N ALA A 93 16.89 -4.30 2.25
CA ALA A 93 15.89 -4.15 1.20
C ALA A 93 15.94 -5.38 0.25
N PRO A 94 15.09 -6.39 0.45
CA PRO A 94 15.11 -7.63 -0.32
C PRO A 94 14.81 -7.39 -1.81
N THR A 95 15.25 -8.34 -2.65
CA THR A 95 14.85 -8.37 -4.06
C THR A 95 13.35 -8.56 -4.20
N THR A 96 12.79 -8.23 -5.37
CA THR A 96 11.37 -8.44 -5.68
C THR A 96 10.96 -9.89 -5.50
N ILE A 97 11.74 -10.84 -6.00
CA ILE A 97 11.48 -12.28 -5.86
C ILE A 97 11.44 -12.69 -4.39
N LYS A 98 12.43 -12.28 -3.60
CA LYS A 98 12.50 -12.61 -2.18
C LYS A 98 11.37 -11.96 -1.38
N THR A 99 10.96 -10.76 -1.77
CA THR A 99 9.78 -10.10 -1.19
C THR A 99 8.53 -10.96 -1.35
N GLY A 100 8.22 -11.40 -2.58
CA GLY A 100 7.06 -12.27 -2.82
C GLY A 100 7.09 -13.59 -2.04
N LEU A 101 8.26 -14.24 -1.99
CA LEU A 101 8.44 -15.48 -1.21
C LEU A 101 8.19 -15.26 0.28
N LYS A 102 8.78 -14.21 0.87
CA LYS A 102 8.59 -13.90 2.30
C LYS A 102 7.13 -13.58 2.63
N TYR A 103 6.45 -12.81 1.78
CA TYR A 103 5.05 -12.46 2.03
C TYR A 103 4.13 -13.68 1.96
N ILE A 104 4.32 -14.57 0.98
CA ILE A 104 3.49 -15.77 0.89
C ILE A 104 3.77 -16.75 2.05
N GLU A 105 5.00 -16.87 2.52
CA GLU A 105 5.34 -17.65 3.70
C GLU A 105 4.66 -17.15 4.98
N MET A 106 4.47 -15.83 5.10
CA MET A 106 3.73 -15.20 6.20
C MET A 106 2.20 -15.28 6.04
N GLY A 107 1.70 -15.77 4.91
CA GLY A 107 0.26 -15.87 4.61
C GLY A 107 -0.38 -14.62 4.04
N TYR A 108 0.41 -13.65 3.55
CA TYR A 108 -0.11 -12.51 2.79
C TYR A 108 -0.36 -12.89 1.34
N THR A 109 -1.45 -12.40 0.79
CA THR A 109 -1.82 -12.58 -0.62
C THR A 109 -1.86 -11.29 -1.41
N SER A 110 -1.84 -10.15 -0.73
CA SER A 110 -1.84 -8.82 -1.36
C SER A 110 -1.02 -7.83 -0.55
N CYS A 111 -0.25 -6.98 -1.23
CA CYS A 111 0.60 -5.98 -0.61
C CYS A 111 0.55 -4.67 -1.40
N PHE A 112 0.55 -3.53 -0.68
CA PHE A 112 0.39 -2.22 -1.31
C PHE A 112 1.52 -1.26 -0.92
N GLU A 113 2.22 -0.76 -1.96
CA GLU A 113 3.26 0.28 -1.83
C GLU A 113 2.61 1.63 -1.47
N PRO A 114 2.86 2.19 -0.27
CA PRO A 114 2.18 3.39 0.19
C PRO A 114 2.80 4.69 -0.32
N ALA A 115 3.91 4.67 -1.01
CA ALA A 115 4.64 5.88 -1.40
C ALA A 115 5.04 5.88 -2.88
N LEU A 116 4.08 5.57 -3.74
CA LEU A 116 4.26 5.61 -5.19
C LEU A 116 4.27 7.06 -5.66
N LEU A 117 5.46 7.54 -6.06
CA LEU A 117 5.58 8.87 -6.65
C LEU A 117 5.01 8.86 -8.06
N PRO A 118 4.08 9.77 -8.42
CA PRO A 118 3.47 9.79 -9.74
C PRO A 118 4.48 9.83 -10.90
N ILE A 119 5.58 10.58 -10.73
CA ILE A 119 6.62 10.72 -11.74
C ILE A 119 7.37 9.42 -12.06
N ASN A 120 7.47 8.49 -11.13
CA ASN A 120 8.12 7.19 -11.34
C ASN A 120 7.17 5.99 -11.24
N ALA A 121 5.86 6.23 -11.32
CA ALA A 121 4.84 5.20 -11.18
C ALA A 121 5.04 4.03 -12.14
N ARG A 122 5.37 4.32 -13.41
CA ARG A 122 5.63 3.28 -14.42
C ARG A 122 6.77 2.34 -14.01
N GLN A 123 7.88 2.89 -13.51
CA GLN A 123 9.01 2.10 -13.04
C GLN A 123 8.62 1.26 -11.81
N ALA A 124 7.91 1.86 -10.86
CA ALA A 124 7.46 1.15 -9.67
C ALA A 124 6.52 -0.01 -10.01
N HIS A 125 5.59 0.17 -10.93
CA HIS A 125 4.72 -0.92 -11.41
C HIS A 125 5.50 -2.01 -12.14
N SER A 126 6.47 -1.65 -12.98
CA SER A 126 7.35 -2.62 -13.64
C SER A 126 8.11 -3.46 -12.61
N GLU A 127 8.69 -2.83 -11.60
CA GLU A 127 9.39 -3.52 -10.52
C GLU A 127 8.43 -4.42 -9.69
N MET A 128 7.26 -3.91 -9.33
CA MET A 128 6.27 -4.70 -8.60
C MET A 128 5.76 -5.90 -9.43
N SER A 129 5.77 -5.82 -10.76
CA SER A 129 5.36 -6.95 -11.61
C SER A 129 6.27 -8.17 -11.46
N ASP A 130 7.52 -7.96 -11.07
CA ASP A 130 8.50 -9.03 -10.83
C ASP A 130 8.34 -9.72 -9.46
N ILE A 131 7.47 -9.19 -8.59
CA ILE A 131 7.18 -9.81 -7.29
C ILE A 131 6.22 -10.99 -7.50
N PRO A 132 6.63 -12.24 -7.25
CA PRO A 132 5.78 -13.39 -7.48
C PRO A 132 4.75 -13.60 -6.37
N PHE A 133 3.72 -14.39 -6.66
CA PHE A 133 2.76 -15.03 -5.73
C PHE A 133 1.76 -14.11 -5.03
N ILE A 134 1.96 -12.81 -4.97
CA ILE A 134 1.06 -11.88 -4.30
C ILE A 134 0.48 -10.85 -5.28
N ASP A 135 -0.72 -10.36 -5.00
CA ASP A 135 -1.27 -9.19 -5.68
C ASP A 135 -0.58 -7.91 -5.18
N LYS A 136 -0.37 -6.97 -6.07
CA LYS A 136 0.35 -5.73 -5.78
C LYS A 136 -0.40 -4.53 -6.32
N GLY A 137 -0.22 -3.41 -5.62
CA GLY A 137 -0.71 -2.11 -6.04
C GLY A 137 -0.01 -1.02 -5.27
N GLY A 138 -0.44 0.23 -5.44
CA GLY A 138 0.16 1.33 -4.72
C GLY A 138 -0.78 2.51 -4.57
N TYR A 139 -0.40 3.43 -3.67
CA TYR A 139 -1.08 4.69 -3.43
C TYR A 139 -0.22 5.84 -3.94
N ALA A 140 -0.82 6.75 -4.72
CA ALA A 140 -0.13 7.93 -5.22
C ALA A 140 0.18 8.89 -4.07
N LEU A 141 1.46 9.22 -3.90
CA LEU A 141 1.90 10.18 -2.90
C LEU A 141 1.66 11.60 -3.42
N LEU A 142 0.69 12.31 -2.85
CA LEU A 142 0.25 13.60 -3.38
C LEU A 142 0.39 14.78 -2.40
N GLY A 143 0.32 14.57 -1.09
CA GLY A 143 0.27 15.64 -0.08
C GLY A 143 1.45 16.63 -0.04
N ASN A 144 2.49 16.40 -0.85
CA ASN A 144 3.68 17.25 -0.98
C ASN A 144 4.00 17.58 -2.46
N ASP A 145 3.06 17.36 -3.35
CA ASP A 145 3.18 17.72 -4.75
C ASP A 145 3.08 19.22 -4.93
N ASP A 146 4.09 19.83 -5.57
CA ASP A 146 4.21 21.27 -5.68
C ASP A 146 3.04 21.90 -6.46
N PHE A 147 2.56 21.25 -7.52
CA PHE A 147 1.42 21.74 -8.28
C PHE A 147 0.12 21.68 -7.48
N PHE A 148 -0.11 20.57 -6.78
CA PHE A 148 -1.27 20.42 -5.90
C PHE A 148 -1.26 21.48 -4.76
N LEU A 149 -0.11 21.72 -4.13
CA LEU A 149 0.02 22.71 -3.08
C LEU A 149 -0.21 24.13 -3.62
N ASP A 150 0.24 24.43 -4.85
CA ASP A 150 0.00 25.71 -5.51
C ASP A 150 -1.49 25.93 -5.85
N LEU A 151 -2.22 24.89 -6.23
CA LEU A 151 -3.66 24.96 -6.39
C LEU A 151 -4.38 25.36 -5.09
N ILE A 152 -3.96 24.80 -3.95
CA ILE A 152 -4.52 25.15 -2.65
C ILE A 152 -4.16 26.59 -2.27
N LYS A 153 -2.89 26.98 -2.45
CA LYS A 153 -2.40 28.34 -2.16
C LYS A 153 -3.18 29.40 -2.95
N LYS A 154 -3.50 29.12 -4.20
CA LYS A 154 -4.29 29.99 -5.08
C LYS A 154 -5.81 29.96 -4.80
N ASN A 155 -6.25 29.22 -3.79
CA ASN A 155 -7.67 29.00 -3.49
C ASN A 155 -8.46 28.49 -4.71
N SER A 156 -7.85 27.61 -5.50
CA SER A 156 -8.54 26.96 -6.63
C SER A 156 -9.80 26.25 -6.18
N SER A 157 -10.78 26.12 -7.09
CA SER A 157 -12.03 25.42 -6.78
C SER A 157 -11.79 23.95 -6.42
N GLN A 158 -12.67 23.37 -5.59
CA GLN A 158 -12.62 21.95 -5.29
C GLN A 158 -12.73 21.08 -6.56
N SER A 159 -13.49 21.53 -7.57
CA SER A 159 -13.59 20.83 -8.86
C SER A 159 -12.23 20.72 -9.55
N MET A 160 -11.45 21.81 -9.61
CA MET A 160 -10.11 21.79 -10.21
C MET A 160 -9.15 20.87 -9.45
N ILE A 161 -9.29 20.81 -8.13
CA ILE A 161 -8.52 19.87 -7.31
C ILE A 161 -8.96 18.43 -7.58
N ASN A 162 -10.27 18.19 -7.70
CA ASN A 162 -10.79 16.87 -8.03
C ASN A 162 -10.28 16.39 -9.40
N ASP A 163 -10.26 17.27 -10.40
CA ASP A 163 -9.73 16.95 -11.74
C ASP A 163 -8.24 16.57 -11.67
N TYR A 164 -7.45 17.29 -10.87
CA TYR A 164 -6.04 16.97 -10.70
C TYR A 164 -5.84 15.63 -9.97
N VAL A 165 -6.59 15.38 -8.91
CA VAL A 165 -6.55 14.09 -8.18
C VAL A 165 -6.93 12.93 -9.10
N ALA A 166 -7.99 13.09 -9.91
CA ALA A 166 -8.40 12.09 -10.89
C ALA A 166 -7.32 11.84 -11.95
N PHE A 167 -6.70 12.92 -12.45
CA PHE A 167 -5.57 12.83 -13.38
C PHE A 167 -4.41 12.03 -12.79
N ILE A 168 -3.98 12.34 -11.56
CA ILE A 168 -2.87 11.65 -10.89
C ILE A 168 -3.18 10.17 -10.70
N LEU A 169 -4.39 9.82 -10.23
CA LEU A 169 -4.79 8.42 -10.04
C LEU A 169 -4.73 7.64 -11.35
N ASN A 170 -5.28 8.20 -12.43
CA ASN A 170 -5.28 7.55 -13.72
C ASN A 170 -3.87 7.44 -14.32
N ALA A 171 -3.09 8.52 -14.28
CA ALA A 171 -1.74 8.54 -14.83
C ALA A 171 -0.77 7.62 -14.09
N SER A 172 -0.91 7.50 -12.76
CA SER A 172 -0.07 6.64 -11.93
C SER A 172 -0.61 5.21 -11.76
N GLN A 173 -1.83 4.90 -12.26
CA GLN A 173 -2.51 3.62 -12.06
C GLN A 173 -2.58 3.22 -10.58
N SER A 174 -2.80 4.21 -9.70
CA SER A 174 -2.85 4.02 -8.26
C SER A 174 -4.26 3.70 -7.78
N LEU A 175 -4.36 2.95 -6.67
CA LEU A 175 -5.63 2.55 -6.07
C LEU A 175 -6.27 3.62 -5.19
N GLY A 176 -5.47 4.60 -4.76
CA GLY A 176 -5.91 5.68 -3.90
C GLY A 176 -4.78 6.70 -3.67
N ILE A 177 -5.03 7.64 -2.79
CA ILE A 177 -4.11 8.73 -2.45
C ILE A 177 -3.48 8.50 -1.08
N LYS A 178 -2.19 8.81 -0.99
CA LYS A 178 -1.39 8.81 0.23
C LYS A 178 -0.90 10.22 0.55
N VAL A 179 -0.89 10.54 1.83
CA VAL A 179 -0.14 11.70 2.36
C VAL A 179 0.87 11.24 3.41
N VAL A 180 2.04 11.85 3.37
CA VAL A 180 3.11 11.67 4.37
C VAL A 180 3.57 13.05 4.79
N ASN A 181 3.46 13.36 6.09
CA ASN A 181 3.81 14.68 6.62
C ASN A 181 3.36 15.79 5.65
N PRO A 182 2.05 15.92 5.38
CA PRO A 182 1.55 16.80 4.33
C PRO A 182 2.07 18.24 4.50
N GLY A 183 2.71 18.78 3.44
CA GLY A 183 3.48 20.03 3.51
C GLY A 183 4.85 19.89 4.18
N GLY A 184 5.13 18.81 4.90
CA GLY A 184 6.33 18.62 5.70
C GLY A 184 7.60 18.33 4.90
N ILE A 185 7.53 17.68 3.74
CA ILE A 185 8.70 17.51 2.86
C ILE A 185 9.20 18.88 2.40
N ASN A 186 8.29 19.80 2.13
CA ASN A 186 8.66 21.18 1.85
C ASN A 186 9.28 21.89 3.06
N ALA A 187 8.89 21.52 4.28
CA ALA A 187 9.54 22.04 5.49
C ALA A 187 11.03 21.63 5.56
N PHE A 188 11.37 20.40 5.20
CA PHE A 188 12.77 19.97 5.11
C PHE A 188 13.57 20.75 4.07
N LYS A 189 13.00 21.06 2.92
CA LYS A 189 13.64 21.93 1.91
C LYS A 189 14.05 23.29 2.48
N PHE A 190 13.35 23.76 3.51
CA PHE A 190 13.61 25.04 4.18
C PHE A 190 14.26 24.88 5.55
N ASN A 191 14.90 23.74 5.82
CA ASN A 191 15.57 23.43 7.08
C ASN A 191 14.64 23.55 8.30
N GLN A 192 13.42 23.08 8.17
CA GLN A 192 12.43 23.03 9.25
C GLN A 192 12.16 21.56 9.63
N ARG A 193 11.71 21.35 10.87
CA ARG A 193 11.15 20.05 11.28
C ARG A 193 9.82 19.75 10.57
N ALA A 194 9.31 18.53 10.71
CA ALA A 194 7.97 18.21 10.27
C ALA A 194 6.94 19.13 10.97
N LEU A 195 5.87 19.49 10.23
CA LEU A 195 4.83 20.40 10.70
C LEU A 195 3.82 19.67 11.59
N ASP A 196 3.35 20.32 12.65
CA ASP A 196 2.12 19.94 13.32
C ASP A 196 0.90 20.21 12.43
N VAL A 197 -0.24 19.58 12.76
CA VAL A 197 -1.41 19.56 11.88
C VAL A 197 -1.95 20.95 11.51
N ASP A 198 -1.79 21.94 12.40
CA ASP A 198 -2.23 23.34 12.19
C ASP A 198 -1.09 24.32 11.95
N GLU A 199 0.14 23.83 11.81
CA GLU A 199 1.30 24.66 11.52
C GLU A 199 1.41 24.90 10.02
N LYS A 200 1.60 26.14 9.61
CA LYS A 200 1.70 26.51 8.20
C LYS A 200 3.07 26.20 7.61
N SER A 201 3.07 25.62 6.42
CA SER A 201 4.30 25.48 5.64
C SER A 201 4.84 26.83 5.20
N LYS A 202 6.15 27.02 5.32
CA LYS A 202 6.81 28.32 5.07
C LYS A 202 6.58 28.87 3.66
N TYR A 203 6.62 28.02 2.65
CA TYR A 203 6.54 28.45 1.25
C TYR A 203 5.10 28.59 0.74
N TYR A 204 4.24 27.68 1.12
CA TYR A 204 2.86 27.64 0.63
C TYR A 204 1.87 28.35 1.55
N ASP A 205 2.22 28.59 2.82
CA ASP A 205 1.33 29.14 3.86
C ASP A 205 0.06 28.30 4.08
N ILE A 206 0.20 26.96 3.96
CA ILE A 206 -0.87 25.99 4.04
C ILE A 206 -0.59 25.03 5.20
N THR A 207 -1.63 24.66 5.96
CA THR A 207 -1.52 23.69 7.06
C THR A 207 -1.71 22.25 6.57
N PRO A 208 -1.12 21.24 7.23
CA PRO A 208 -1.42 19.83 7.03
C PRO A 208 -2.92 19.53 7.08
N ARG A 209 -3.65 20.10 8.04
CA ARG A 209 -5.12 19.97 8.13
C ARG A 209 -5.83 20.37 6.85
N LYS A 210 -5.43 21.49 6.24
CA LYS A 210 -6.04 21.94 4.97
C LYS A 210 -5.78 20.97 3.85
N ILE A 211 -4.55 20.44 3.75
CA ILE A 211 -4.17 19.46 2.72
C ILE A 211 -5.00 18.18 2.87
N ILE A 212 -5.07 17.63 4.09
CA ILE A 212 -5.85 16.41 4.40
C ILE A 212 -7.32 16.64 4.08
N SER A 213 -7.92 17.74 4.53
CA SER A 213 -9.33 18.04 4.32
C SER A 213 -9.69 18.14 2.84
N VAL A 214 -8.86 18.82 2.04
CA VAL A 214 -9.07 19.01 0.61
C VAL A 214 -8.97 17.68 -0.14
N LEU A 215 -7.98 16.84 0.18
CA LEU A 215 -7.83 15.52 -0.43
C LEU A 215 -8.94 14.56 -0.02
N THR A 216 -9.33 14.57 1.25
CA THR A 216 -10.47 13.77 1.74
C THR A 216 -11.75 14.14 1.00
N ARG A 217 -11.97 15.43 0.78
CA ARG A 217 -13.11 15.91 -0.01
C ARG A 217 -13.03 15.45 -1.46
N ALA A 218 -11.86 15.53 -2.09
CA ALA A 218 -11.68 15.05 -3.47
C ALA A 218 -11.97 13.55 -3.59
N ILE A 219 -11.47 12.74 -2.65
CA ILE A 219 -11.73 11.28 -2.61
C ILE A 219 -13.23 11.00 -2.51
N TYR A 220 -13.94 11.73 -1.64
CA TYR A 220 -15.38 11.59 -1.47
C TYR A 220 -16.15 11.98 -2.74
N ASP A 221 -15.85 13.15 -3.31
CA ASP A 221 -16.54 13.67 -4.50
C ASP A 221 -16.31 12.79 -5.73
N LEU A 222 -15.14 12.19 -5.87
CA LEU A 222 -14.79 11.27 -6.96
C LEU A 222 -15.27 9.83 -6.76
N GLY A 223 -15.83 9.51 -5.59
CA GLY A 223 -16.28 8.16 -5.26
C GLY A 223 -15.15 7.13 -5.22
N ILE A 224 -13.93 7.54 -4.83
CA ILE A 224 -12.80 6.65 -4.73
C ILE A 224 -13.03 5.68 -3.56
N PRO A 225 -12.97 4.35 -3.79
CA PRO A 225 -13.36 3.37 -2.77
C PRO A 225 -12.38 3.27 -1.58
N HIS A 226 -11.11 3.70 -1.77
CA HIS A 226 -10.13 3.71 -0.70
C HIS A 226 -10.13 5.08 0.01
N PRO A 227 -10.16 5.10 1.34
CA PRO A 227 -10.02 6.36 2.08
C PRO A 227 -8.62 6.95 1.87
N LEU A 228 -8.45 8.24 2.22
CA LEU A 228 -7.13 8.84 2.24
C LEU A 228 -6.21 8.06 3.19
N HIS A 229 -5.09 7.60 2.68
CA HIS A 229 -4.09 6.90 3.48
C HIS A 229 -3.15 7.94 4.12
N VAL A 230 -3.24 8.12 5.43
CA VAL A 230 -2.53 9.19 6.15
C VAL A 230 -1.38 8.62 6.97
N HIS A 231 -0.16 9.17 6.75
CA HIS A 231 0.94 9.08 7.70
C HIS A 231 0.88 10.35 8.55
N CYS A 232 0.52 10.20 9.81
CA CYS A 232 0.29 11.31 10.73
C CYS A 232 1.52 12.21 10.89
N SER A 233 1.30 13.47 11.22
CA SER A 233 2.36 14.46 11.43
C SER A 233 3.26 14.08 12.61
N ASN A 234 4.55 14.35 12.49
CA ASN A 234 5.56 14.12 13.54
C ASN A 234 5.65 12.67 14.05
N LEU A 235 5.19 11.68 13.31
CA LEU A 235 5.25 10.27 13.70
C LEU A 235 6.71 9.86 13.97
N GLY A 236 6.96 9.15 15.08
CA GLY A 236 8.28 8.69 15.49
C GLY A 236 9.06 9.66 16.38
N ILE A 237 8.54 10.86 16.67
CA ILE A 237 9.13 11.76 17.65
C ILE A 237 8.63 11.38 19.05
N PRO A 238 9.50 11.12 20.04
CA PRO A 238 9.07 10.80 21.40
C PRO A 238 8.12 11.84 22.00
N GLY A 239 7.02 11.41 22.60
CA GLY A 239 5.99 12.28 23.17
C GLY A 239 4.98 12.87 22.18
N ASN A 240 5.04 12.49 20.92
CA ASN A 240 4.26 13.10 19.83
C ASN A 240 2.84 12.50 19.64
N PHE A 241 2.35 11.69 20.56
CA PHE A 241 1.06 11.01 20.39
C PHE A 241 -0.13 11.98 20.23
N LEU A 242 -0.07 13.18 20.82
CA LEU A 242 -1.12 14.19 20.66
C LEU A 242 -1.25 14.66 19.20
N SER A 243 -0.13 14.98 18.54
CA SER A 243 -0.12 15.35 17.11
C SER A 243 -0.69 14.24 16.22
N THR A 244 -0.44 12.98 16.56
CA THR A 244 -1.01 11.83 15.87
C THR A 244 -2.54 11.74 16.06
N ILE A 245 -3.03 12.00 17.29
CA ILE A 245 -4.47 11.98 17.58
C ILE A 245 -5.21 13.12 16.86
N GLU A 246 -4.57 14.27 16.74
CA GLU A 246 -5.15 15.44 16.09
C GLU A 246 -5.19 15.34 14.56
N THR A 247 -4.30 14.51 13.98
CA THR A 247 -4.26 14.27 12.55
C THR A 247 -5.38 13.36 12.09
#